data_4dc8000efaddb0ed2cfd679d930a12da
#
_entry.id   4dc8000efaddb0ed2cfd679d930a12da
#
_cell.length_a   1.000
_cell.length_b   1.000
_cell.length_c   1.000
_cell.angle_alpha   90.00
_cell.angle_beta   90.00
_cell.angle_gamma   90.00
#
_symmetry.space_group_name_H-M   'P 1'
#
loop_
_entity.id
_entity.type
_entity.pdbx_description
1 polymer ?
#
loop_
_entity_poly.entity_id
_entity_poly.type
_entity_poly.pdbx_seq_one_letter_code
_entity_poly.pdbx_strand_id
1 'polypeptide(L)'
;MSNLRFRPAVLSLPRYKPSKSAPDAVKISSNEMPTPPSPAVLEAIARELQTINRYPDLTAAPLREALGNRFGVGADQVCVGTGSSAILVAALSAVCQPGTQVVFPWRSFESYPIAVPTVGADPVSVPLLPDGSHDLVAMREAITDDTVALILCSPNNPTGPALTYEEIASFVADAPDDVMIIVDEAYIDFATKPGVRTAVPLIETHPNVVVMRTFSKAHALAGVRVGYAIGDAEVIGAIQSLLVPFGVNSLALAAALASLADAEGAQRAVADIVAERERIVPALRDLGYDIPDTQSNFYLLRGSVYGLVDECARVGLIVRPFREGVRVSVGSREQNDLFYSVAAEFARTHDISA
;
A
#
# COMPACT_ATOMS: atom_id res chain seq x y z
N MET A 1 30.43 -20.76 -10.67
CA MET A 1 29.67 -20.11 -9.58
C MET A 1 30.49 -18.92 -9.10
N SER A 2 29.83 -17.81 -8.73
CA SER A 2 30.56 -16.63 -8.22
C SER A 2 31.21 -16.95 -6.88
N ASN A 3 32.44 -16.46 -6.66
CA ASN A 3 33.12 -16.57 -5.36
C ASN A 3 32.72 -15.46 -4.38
N LEU A 4 31.68 -14.66 -4.71
CA LEU A 4 31.17 -13.59 -3.85
C LEU A 4 30.44 -14.17 -2.62
N ARG A 5 30.68 -13.54 -1.47
CA ARG A 5 30.01 -13.88 -0.21
C ARG A 5 28.75 -13.05 -0.08
N PHE A 6 27.63 -13.56 -0.60
CA PHE A 6 26.33 -12.94 -0.40
C PHE A 6 25.82 -13.19 1.02
N ARG A 7 25.01 -12.26 1.55
CA ARG A 7 24.24 -12.51 2.76
C ARG A 7 23.26 -13.66 2.52
N PRO A 8 23.13 -14.66 3.43
CA PRO A 8 22.20 -15.79 3.25
C PRO A 8 20.77 -15.35 2.98
N ALA A 9 20.27 -14.35 3.72
CA ALA A 9 18.94 -13.78 3.53
C ALA A 9 18.70 -13.28 2.10
N VAL A 10 19.71 -12.69 1.45
CA VAL A 10 19.57 -12.22 0.05
C VAL A 10 19.46 -13.37 -0.94
N LEU A 11 20.11 -14.49 -0.67
CA LEU A 11 20.05 -15.67 -1.54
C LEU A 11 18.71 -16.38 -1.47
N SER A 12 17.98 -16.26 -0.36
CA SER A 12 16.64 -16.85 -0.15
C SER A 12 15.50 -15.98 -0.67
N LEU A 13 15.77 -14.70 -1.01
CA LEU A 13 14.73 -13.80 -1.53
C LEU A 13 14.16 -14.30 -2.87
N PRO A 14 12.84 -14.23 -3.05
CA PRO A 14 12.22 -14.58 -4.32
C PRO A 14 12.69 -13.63 -5.42
N ARG A 15 13.13 -14.18 -6.56
CA ARG A 15 13.42 -13.36 -7.73
C ARG A 15 12.13 -12.84 -8.33
N TYR A 16 12.08 -11.54 -8.59
CA TYR A 16 10.95 -10.95 -9.29
C TYR A 16 10.77 -11.58 -10.68
N LYS A 17 9.58 -12.11 -10.95
CA LYS A 17 9.21 -12.62 -12.26
C LYS A 17 8.10 -11.72 -12.79
N PRO A 18 8.33 -10.97 -13.87
CA PRO A 18 7.28 -10.18 -14.48
C PRO A 18 6.15 -11.12 -14.98
N SER A 19 4.90 -10.72 -14.77
CA SER A 19 3.78 -11.42 -15.38
C SER A 19 3.84 -11.27 -16.90
N LYS A 20 3.61 -12.37 -17.64
CA LYS A 20 3.39 -12.29 -19.08
C LYS A 20 2.04 -11.62 -19.30
N SER A 21 2.03 -10.44 -19.89
CA SER A 21 0.81 -9.76 -20.31
C SER A 21 0.82 -9.57 -21.81
N ALA A 22 -0.34 -9.75 -22.47
CA ALA A 22 -0.51 -9.32 -23.85
C ALA A 22 -0.41 -7.77 -23.89
N PRO A 23 0.12 -7.18 -24.96
CA PRO A 23 0.30 -5.72 -25.06
C PRO A 23 -1.00 -4.92 -24.84
N ASP A 24 -2.14 -5.46 -25.25
CA ASP A 24 -3.44 -4.79 -25.20
C ASP A 24 -4.32 -5.25 -24.02
N ALA A 25 -3.77 -6.03 -23.09
CA ALA A 25 -4.55 -6.54 -21.98
C ALA A 25 -4.88 -5.45 -20.94
N VAL A 26 -6.11 -5.42 -20.51
CA VAL A 26 -6.61 -4.53 -19.44
C VAL A 26 -6.13 -5.05 -18.07
N LYS A 27 -5.30 -4.26 -17.42
CA LYS A 27 -4.66 -4.65 -16.17
C LYS A 27 -5.44 -4.13 -14.96
N ILE A 28 -6.15 -5.02 -14.29
CA ILE A 28 -6.85 -4.78 -13.01
C ILE A 28 -6.22 -5.61 -11.88
N SER A 29 -4.90 -5.65 -11.82
CA SER A 29 -4.12 -6.55 -10.94
C SER A 29 -3.21 -5.83 -9.94
N SER A 30 -2.95 -4.53 -10.12
CA SER A 30 -1.93 -3.80 -9.35
C SER A 30 -2.48 -2.65 -8.51
N ASN A 31 -3.80 -2.56 -8.38
CA ASN A 31 -4.47 -1.51 -7.60
C ASN A 31 -4.11 -0.11 -8.11
N GLU A 32 -3.95 0.01 -9.43
CA GLU A 32 -3.78 1.29 -10.13
C GLU A 32 -5.14 1.95 -10.30
N MET A 33 -5.17 3.28 -10.40
CA MET A 33 -6.38 3.99 -10.80
C MET A 33 -6.65 3.74 -12.29
N PRO A 34 -7.91 3.53 -12.71
CA PRO A 34 -8.25 3.30 -14.11
C PRO A 34 -8.16 4.56 -14.96
N THR A 35 -8.20 5.73 -14.34
CA THR A 35 -8.13 7.03 -14.99
C THR A 35 -6.75 7.67 -14.81
N PRO A 36 -6.26 8.44 -15.78
CA PRO A 36 -5.05 9.24 -15.62
C PRO A 36 -5.22 10.31 -14.53
N PRO A 37 -4.12 10.89 -14.03
CA PRO A 37 -4.17 12.06 -13.17
C PRO A 37 -4.87 13.24 -13.88
N SER A 38 -5.32 14.22 -13.09
CA SER A 38 -6.02 15.40 -13.63
C SER A 38 -5.18 16.18 -14.65
N PRO A 39 -5.81 16.96 -15.54
CA PRO A 39 -5.10 17.80 -16.51
C PRO A 39 -4.08 18.72 -15.85
N ALA A 40 -4.39 19.30 -14.68
CA ALA A 40 -3.48 20.18 -13.95
C ALA A 40 -2.19 19.46 -13.53
N VAL A 41 -2.29 18.20 -13.13
CA VAL A 41 -1.13 17.36 -12.79
C VAL A 41 -0.31 17.03 -14.03
N LEU A 42 -0.95 16.66 -15.14
CA LEU A 42 -0.26 16.39 -16.40
C LEU A 42 0.47 17.62 -16.95
N GLU A 43 -0.14 18.80 -16.85
CA GLU A 43 0.50 20.07 -17.21
C GLU A 43 1.71 20.41 -16.32
N ALA A 44 1.63 20.13 -15.02
CA ALA A 44 2.75 20.33 -14.11
C ALA A 44 3.94 19.42 -14.50
N ILE A 45 3.68 18.17 -14.81
CA ILE A 45 4.70 17.24 -15.32
C ILE A 45 5.29 17.75 -16.65
N ALA A 46 4.46 18.20 -17.59
CA ALA A 46 4.90 18.69 -18.89
C ALA A 46 5.81 19.92 -18.78
N ARG A 47 5.52 20.85 -17.85
CA ARG A 47 6.39 22.01 -17.56
C ARG A 47 7.75 21.55 -17.01
N GLU A 48 7.76 20.60 -16.12
CA GLU A 48 8.98 20.12 -15.46
C GLU A 48 9.90 19.33 -16.42
N LEU A 49 9.37 18.77 -17.50
CA LEU A 49 10.18 18.10 -18.54
C LEU A 49 11.29 18.99 -19.13
N GLN A 50 11.16 20.31 -19.07
CA GLN A 50 12.16 21.24 -19.61
C GLN A 50 13.41 21.34 -18.74
N THR A 51 13.37 20.85 -17.50
CA THR A 51 14.46 20.97 -16.52
C THR A 51 15.02 19.62 -16.06
N ILE A 52 14.63 18.50 -16.69
CA ILE A 52 15.04 17.13 -16.31
C ILE A 52 16.55 16.86 -16.38
N ASN A 53 17.32 17.76 -16.99
CA ASN A 53 18.78 17.73 -16.98
C ASN A 53 19.39 18.24 -15.67
N ARG A 54 18.56 18.67 -14.71
CA ARG A 54 18.98 19.12 -13.38
C ARG A 54 18.55 18.13 -12.31
N TYR A 55 19.33 18.06 -11.23
CA TYR A 55 18.90 17.32 -10.04
C TYR A 55 17.66 17.96 -9.43
N PRO A 56 16.74 17.15 -8.88
CA PRO A 56 15.59 17.65 -8.12
C PRO A 56 16.05 18.29 -6.79
N ASP A 57 15.10 18.85 -6.04
CA ASP A 57 15.35 19.26 -4.65
C ASP A 57 15.79 18.04 -3.82
N LEU A 58 16.94 18.16 -3.15
CA LEU A 58 17.56 17.11 -2.36
C LEU A 58 16.63 16.60 -1.25
N THR A 59 15.87 17.50 -0.64
CA THR A 59 15.05 17.26 0.55
C THR A 59 13.56 17.19 0.25
N ALA A 60 13.16 17.47 -1.00
CA ALA A 60 11.76 17.64 -1.40
C ALA A 60 11.02 18.69 -0.52
N ALA A 61 11.71 19.77 -0.12
CA ALA A 61 11.21 20.75 0.84
C ALA A 61 9.80 21.28 0.53
N PRO A 62 9.48 21.72 -0.70
CA PRO A 62 8.13 22.21 -1.00
C PRO A 62 7.02 21.16 -0.79
N LEU A 63 7.32 19.89 -1.08
CA LEU A 63 6.34 18.81 -0.89
C LEU A 63 6.19 18.47 0.60
N ARG A 64 7.27 18.48 1.37
CA ARG A 64 7.24 18.28 2.82
C ARG A 64 6.44 19.38 3.53
N GLU A 65 6.64 20.63 3.13
CA GLU A 65 5.87 21.79 3.63
C GLU A 65 4.37 21.67 3.29
N ALA A 66 4.04 21.30 2.04
CA ALA A 66 2.65 21.13 1.61
C ALA A 66 1.96 20.00 2.38
N LEU A 67 2.66 18.89 2.62
CA LEU A 67 2.15 17.76 3.41
C LEU A 67 2.05 18.14 4.90
N GLY A 68 3.05 18.81 5.45
CA GLY A 68 3.02 19.32 6.83
C GLY A 68 1.80 20.21 7.07
N ASN A 69 1.55 21.18 6.19
CA ASN A 69 0.36 22.04 6.25
C ASN A 69 -0.96 21.24 6.14
N ARG A 70 -1.01 20.23 5.29
CA ARG A 70 -2.20 19.39 5.11
C ARG A 70 -2.56 18.58 6.36
N PHE A 71 -1.57 18.10 7.09
CA PHE A 71 -1.75 17.24 8.26
C PHE A 71 -1.61 17.99 9.60
N GLY A 72 -1.27 19.28 9.57
CA GLY A 72 -1.07 20.10 10.78
C GLY A 72 0.21 19.77 11.54
N VAL A 73 1.27 19.31 10.85
CA VAL A 73 2.55 18.93 11.42
C VAL A 73 3.71 19.74 10.81
N GLY A 74 4.88 19.73 11.46
CA GLY A 74 6.08 20.38 10.92
C GLY A 74 6.60 19.67 9.65
N ALA A 75 7.28 20.43 8.77
CA ALA A 75 7.94 19.84 7.61
C ALA A 75 9.07 18.87 7.98
N ASP A 76 9.66 19.00 9.17
CA ASP A 76 10.64 18.09 9.77
C ASP A 76 10.03 16.76 10.23
N GLN A 77 8.71 16.73 10.41
CA GLN A 77 7.94 15.52 10.71
C GLN A 77 7.48 14.76 9.46
N VAL A 78 7.92 15.17 8.27
CA VAL A 78 7.56 14.54 6.99
C VAL A 78 8.83 14.13 6.24
N CYS A 79 8.91 12.88 5.77
CA CYS A 79 9.90 12.48 4.76
C CYS A 79 9.21 12.04 3.47
N VAL A 80 9.92 12.21 2.33
CA VAL A 80 9.43 11.86 0.99
C VAL A 80 10.41 10.90 0.33
N GLY A 81 9.89 9.81 -0.25
CA GLY A 81 10.72 8.78 -0.89
C GLY A 81 10.14 8.31 -2.23
N THR A 82 10.87 7.43 -2.91
CA THR A 82 10.49 6.80 -4.20
C THR A 82 9.37 5.76 -4.03
N GLY A 83 8.21 6.24 -3.54
CA GLY A 83 7.08 5.43 -3.09
C GLY A 83 7.22 5.00 -1.62
N SER A 84 6.10 4.62 -0.98
CA SER A 84 6.09 4.16 0.41
C SER A 84 6.97 2.91 0.62
N SER A 85 7.17 2.06 -0.39
CA SER A 85 8.03 0.88 -0.28
C SER A 85 9.50 1.22 -0.02
N ALA A 86 10.03 2.31 -0.59
CA ALA A 86 11.39 2.77 -0.30
C ALA A 86 11.50 3.33 1.13
N ILE A 87 10.45 4.02 1.59
CA ILE A 87 10.36 4.54 2.95
C ILE A 87 10.26 3.38 3.96
N LEU A 88 9.48 2.34 3.65
CA LEU A 88 9.40 1.13 4.48
C LEU A 88 10.79 0.53 4.71
N VAL A 89 11.57 0.34 3.64
CA VAL A 89 12.93 -0.20 3.75
C VAL A 89 13.83 0.72 4.57
N ALA A 90 13.74 2.04 4.38
CA ALA A 90 14.51 3.02 5.17
C ALA A 90 14.10 3.01 6.65
N ALA A 91 12.79 2.98 6.95
CA ALA A 91 12.27 2.92 8.31
C ALA A 91 12.74 1.64 9.04
N LEU A 92 12.61 0.48 8.38
CA LEU A 92 13.13 -0.77 8.94
C LEU A 92 14.65 -0.74 9.10
N SER A 93 15.40 -0.15 8.14
CA SER A 93 16.86 -0.03 8.24
C SER A 93 17.32 0.86 9.40
N ALA A 94 16.46 1.76 9.88
CA ALA A 94 16.77 2.63 11.00
C ALA A 94 16.79 1.89 12.36
N VAL A 95 16.04 0.79 12.48
CA VAL A 95 15.87 0.07 13.76
C VAL A 95 16.32 -1.40 13.69
N CYS A 96 16.33 -2.01 12.51
CA CYS A 96 16.63 -3.43 12.36
C CYS A 96 18.15 -3.72 12.29
N GLN A 97 18.53 -4.83 12.89
CA GLN A 97 19.87 -5.44 12.82
C GLN A 97 19.74 -6.97 12.91
N PRO A 98 20.80 -7.76 12.64
CA PRO A 98 20.74 -9.20 12.80
C PRO A 98 20.31 -9.62 14.22
N GLY A 99 19.30 -10.49 14.29
CA GLY A 99 18.72 -10.98 15.54
C GLY A 99 17.49 -10.20 16.02
N THR A 100 17.18 -9.05 15.39
CA THR A 100 15.94 -8.32 15.70
C THR A 100 14.74 -8.86 14.89
N GLN A 101 13.54 -8.63 15.39
CA GLN A 101 12.29 -9.10 14.81
C GLN A 101 11.38 -7.96 14.36
N VAL A 102 10.63 -8.22 13.28
CA VAL A 102 9.55 -7.34 12.80
C VAL A 102 8.25 -8.14 12.76
N VAL A 103 7.24 -7.72 13.52
CA VAL A 103 5.93 -8.35 13.56
C VAL A 103 4.99 -7.68 12.55
N PHE A 104 4.29 -8.46 11.74
CA PHE A 104 3.30 -7.95 10.77
C PHE A 104 2.19 -8.99 10.51
N PRO A 105 0.98 -8.53 10.12
CA PRO A 105 -0.11 -9.44 9.77
C PRO A 105 0.19 -10.19 8.47
N TRP A 106 -0.26 -11.42 8.37
CA TRP A 106 -0.09 -12.22 7.15
C TRP A 106 -1.32 -13.09 6.86
N ARG A 107 -1.93 -12.94 5.70
CA ARG A 107 -1.54 -12.33 4.43
C ARG A 107 -1.66 -10.80 4.46
N SER A 108 -0.60 -10.09 4.11
CA SER A 108 -0.61 -8.66 3.94
C SER A 108 0.26 -8.27 2.72
N PHE A 109 0.76 -7.02 2.66
CA PHE A 109 1.51 -6.55 1.50
C PHE A 109 2.77 -7.39 1.26
N GLU A 110 2.87 -7.93 0.04
CA GLU A 110 3.92 -8.90 -0.35
C GLU A 110 5.36 -8.38 -0.17
N SER A 111 5.54 -7.08 0.02
CA SER A 111 6.85 -6.50 0.31
C SER A 111 7.33 -6.72 1.73
N TYR A 112 6.47 -6.93 2.72
CA TYR A 112 6.91 -7.08 4.12
C TYR A 112 7.85 -8.26 4.32
N PRO A 113 7.49 -9.50 3.93
CA PRO A 113 8.39 -10.66 4.06
C PRO A 113 9.63 -10.58 3.18
N ILE A 114 9.73 -9.58 2.28
CA ILE A 114 10.91 -9.31 1.47
C ILE A 114 11.76 -8.21 2.12
N ALA A 115 11.14 -7.11 2.54
CA ALA A 115 11.83 -5.96 3.11
C ALA A 115 12.52 -6.32 4.44
N VAL A 116 11.85 -7.07 5.32
CA VAL A 116 12.38 -7.43 6.64
C VAL A 116 13.70 -8.21 6.55
N PRO A 117 13.81 -9.33 5.80
CA PRO A 117 15.10 -10.00 5.63
C PRO A 117 16.13 -9.17 4.84
N THR A 118 15.67 -8.25 3.98
CA THR A 118 16.60 -7.37 3.22
C THR A 118 17.38 -6.47 4.17
N VAL A 119 16.77 -5.99 5.24
CA VAL A 119 17.45 -5.16 6.27
C VAL A 119 18.19 -6.01 7.32
N GLY A 120 18.00 -7.32 7.34
CA GLY A 120 18.73 -8.26 8.20
C GLY A 120 17.95 -8.71 9.43
N ALA A 121 16.69 -8.32 9.58
CA ALA A 121 15.81 -8.74 10.67
C ALA A 121 15.03 -10.03 10.32
N ASP A 122 14.47 -10.66 11.33
CA ASP A 122 13.64 -11.86 11.21
C ASP A 122 12.14 -11.48 11.09
N PRO A 123 11.43 -12.00 10.07
CA PRO A 123 10.01 -11.73 9.89
C PRO A 123 9.16 -12.60 10.83
N VAL A 124 8.32 -11.96 11.65
CA VAL A 124 7.32 -12.61 12.49
C VAL A 124 5.94 -12.33 11.91
N SER A 125 5.40 -13.29 11.17
CA SER A 125 4.10 -13.16 10.50
C SER A 125 2.97 -13.71 11.38
N VAL A 126 1.95 -12.89 11.65
CA VAL A 126 0.79 -13.27 12.45
C VAL A 126 -0.41 -13.53 11.52
N PRO A 127 -1.06 -14.69 11.58
CA PRO A 127 -2.22 -14.99 10.77
C PRO A 127 -3.34 -13.97 10.95
N LEU A 128 -4.07 -13.71 9.86
CA LEU A 128 -5.29 -12.89 9.90
C LEU A 128 -6.44 -13.65 10.57
N LEU A 129 -7.43 -12.91 11.05
CA LEU A 129 -8.71 -13.45 11.46
C LEU A 129 -9.48 -14.03 10.25
N PRO A 130 -10.48 -14.91 10.47
CA PRO A 130 -11.24 -15.52 9.37
C PRO A 130 -11.93 -14.53 8.42
N ASP A 131 -12.27 -13.34 8.89
CA ASP A 131 -12.85 -12.26 8.09
C ASP A 131 -11.81 -11.50 7.24
N GLY A 132 -10.53 -11.81 7.40
CA GLY A 132 -9.41 -11.17 6.69
C GLY A 132 -8.88 -9.91 7.36
N SER A 133 -9.34 -9.56 8.56
CA SER A 133 -8.82 -8.47 9.38
C SER A 133 -7.59 -8.90 10.18
N HIS A 134 -6.87 -7.93 10.75
CA HIS A 134 -5.72 -8.20 11.61
C HIS A 134 -6.15 -8.79 12.96
N ASP A 135 -5.46 -9.82 13.42
CA ASP A 135 -5.54 -10.29 14.80
C ASP A 135 -4.61 -9.46 15.68
N LEU A 136 -5.12 -8.34 16.17
CA LEU A 136 -4.34 -7.41 17.00
C LEU A 136 -3.95 -8.03 18.35
N VAL A 137 -4.72 -9.00 18.86
CA VAL A 137 -4.39 -9.72 20.09
C VAL A 137 -3.19 -10.63 19.84
N ALA A 138 -3.24 -11.46 18.81
CA ALA A 138 -2.12 -12.32 18.45
C ALA A 138 -0.87 -11.52 18.03
N MET A 139 -1.04 -10.37 17.38
CA MET A 139 0.09 -9.48 17.05
C MET A 139 0.76 -8.93 18.31
N ARG A 140 0.00 -8.59 19.35
CA ARG A 140 0.53 -8.14 20.63
C ARG A 140 1.26 -9.28 21.36
N GLU A 141 0.70 -10.48 21.36
CA GLU A 141 1.31 -11.68 21.96
C GLU A 141 2.61 -12.11 21.25
N ALA A 142 2.78 -11.73 20.00
CA ALA A 142 3.98 -12.01 19.21
C ALA A 142 5.14 -11.05 19.48
N ILE A 143 4.95 -10.00 20.27
CA ILE A 143 6.01 -9.06 20.67
C ILE A 143 6.92 -9.74 21.68
N THR A 144 8.23 -9.66 21.45
CA THR A 144 9.30 -10.15 22.33
C THR A 144 10.34 -9.06 22.57
N ASP A 145 11.31 -9.32 23.41
CA ASP A 145 12.45 -8.40 23.66
C ASP A 145 13.30 -8.14 22.39
N ASP A 146 13.21 -9.03 21.37
CA ASP A 146 13.90 -8.86 20.09
C ASP A 146 13.07 -8.07 19.08
N THR A 147 11.81 -7.74 19.37
CA THR A 147 10.92 -7.01 18.46
C THR A 147 11.30 -5.53 18.43
N VAL A 148 11.65 -5.00 17.26
CA VAL A 148 12.04 -3.58 17.06
C VAL A 148 11.05 -2.82 16.18
N ALA A 149 10.17 -3.53 15.45
CA ALA A 149 9.14 -2.88 14.65
C ALA A 149 7.88 -3.73 14.53
N LEU A 150 6.75 -3.03 14.42
CA LEU A 150 5.42 -3.57 14.14
C LEU A 150 4.89 -2.90 12.87
N ILE A 151 4.19 -3.65 12.00
CA ILE A 151 3.56 -3.08 10.80
C ILE A 151 2.07 -3.35 10.83
N LEU A 152 1.25 -2.30 10.76
CA LEU A 152 -0.19 -2.35 10.55
C LEU A 152 -0.51 -1.86 9.14
N CYS A 153 -1.19 -2.66 8.32
CA CYS A 153 -1.61 -2.30 6.96
C CYS A 153 -3.11 -2.03 6.96
N SER A 154 -3.52 -0.77 6.94
CA SER A 154 -4.94 -0.43 7.06
C SER A 154 -5.35 0.68 6.09
N PRO A 155 -6.21 0.37 5.12
CA PRO A 155 -6.80 -0.94 4.75
C PRO A 155 -5.79 -2.01 4.33
N ASN A 156 -6.03 -3.28 4.69
CA ASN A 156 -5.10 -4.37 4.43
C ASN A 156 -5.09 -4.79 2.95
N ASN A 157 -3.93 -5.01 2.41
CA ASN A 157 -3.72 -5.57 1.08
C ASN A 157 -3.13 -6.99 1.20
N PRO A 158 -3.80 -8.08 0.75
CA PRO A 158 -4.82 -8.08 -0.31
C PRO A 158 -6.27 -8.24 0.17
N THR A 159 -6.55 -8.32 1.44
CA THR A 159 -7.88 -8.75 1.94
C THR A 159 -8.92 -7.62 1.94
N GLY A 160 -8.52 -6.38 2.17
CA GLY A 160 -9.39 -5.20 2.09
C GLY A 160 -9.88 -4.60 3.41
N PRO A 161 -10.11 -5.34 4.52
CA PRO A 161 -10.56 -4.78 5.78
C PRO A 161 -9.65 -3.69 6.32
N ALA A 162 -10.24 -2.72 7.03
CA ALA A 162 -9.54 -1.63 7.67
C ALA A 162 -9.77 -1.61 9.18
N LEU A 163 -8.74 -1.25 9.92
CA LEU A 163 -8.81 -0.95 11.34
C LEU A 163 -9.41 0.44 11.54
N THR A 164 -10.22 0.60 12.56
CA THR A 164 -10.65 1.91 13.04
C THR A 164 -9.48 2.63 13.72
N TYR A 165 -9.60 3.94 13.85
CA TYR A 165 -8.62 4.73 14.60
C TYR A 165 -8.49 4.27 16.06
N GLU A 166 -9.60 3.93 16.69
CA GLU A 166 -9.67 3.48 18.06
C GLU A 166 -8.98 2.12 18.25
N GLU A 167 -9.10 1.20 17.28
CA GLU A 167 -8.37 -0.08 17.30
C GLU A 167 -6.86 0.15 17.17
N ILE A 168 -6.43 1.05 16.26
CA ILE A 168 -5.01 1.41 16.11
C ILE A 168 -4.51 2.10 17.38
N ALA A 169 -5.25 3.07 17.91
CA ALA A 169 -4.86 3.82 19.11
C ALA A 169 -4.72 2.91 20.34
N SER A 170 -5.66 1.98 20.54
CA SER A 170 -5.56 0.99 21.62
C SER A 170 -4.37 0.06 21.44
N PHE A 171 -4.10 -0.40 20.21
CA PHE A 171 -2.94 -1.24 19.93
C PHE A 171 -1.62 -0.51 20.20
N VAL A 172 -1.51 0.75 19.78
CA VAL A 172 -0.34 1.60 19.98
C VAL A 172 -0.11 1.88 21.47
N ALA A 173 -1.17 2.19 22.22
CA ALA A 173 -1.06 2.49 23.66
C ALA A 173 -0.59 1.29 24.50
N ASP A 174 -0.81 0.07 24.03
CA ASP A 174 -0.42 -1.16 24.72
C ASP A 174 0.94 -1.72 24.21
N ALA A 175 1.51 -1.16 23.16
CA ALA A 175 2.79 -1.59 22.60
C ALA A 175 3.97 -0.93 23.35
N PRO A 176 5.17 -1.57 23.39
CA PRO A 176 6.35 -0.96 23.99
C PRO A 176 6.77 0.34 23.28
N ASP A 177 7.20 1.35 24.06
CA ASP A 177 7.55 2.68 23.54
C ASP A 177 8.83 2.68 22.68
N ASP A 178 9.68 1.66 22.82
CA ASP A 178 10.93 1.49 22.08
C ASP A 178 10.78 0.67 20.79
N VAL A 179 9.56 0.21 20.48
CA VAL A 179 9.22 -0.51 19.25
C VAL A 179 8.59 0.45 18.24
N MET A 180 9.19 0.56 17.03
CA MET A 180 8.61 1.39 15.95
C MET A 180 7.31 0.79 15.44
N ILE A 181 6.23 1.58 15.39
CA ILE A 181 4.94 1.16 14.85
C ILE A 181 4.69 1.84 13.52
N ILE A 182 4.76 1.08 12.44
CA ILE A 182 4.51 1.55 11.08
C ILE A 182 3.04 1.30 10.75
N VAL A 183 2.28 2.38 10.49
CA VAL A 183 0.90 2.30 9.99
C VAL A 183 0.92 2.60 8.49
N ASP A 184 0.76 1.56 7.67
CA ASP A 184 0.74 1.68 6.21
C ASP A 184 -0.69 1.99 5.74
N GLU A 185 -0.91 3.26 5.42
CA GLU A 185 -2.19 3.84 4.98
C GLU A 185 -2.27 4.00 3.45
N ALA A 186 -1.64 3.13 2.68
CA ALA A 186 -1.62 3.27 1.22
C ALA A 186 -3.01 3.34 0.56
N TYR A 187 -4.06 2.87 1.23
CA TYR A 187 -5.43 2.81 0.72
C TYR A 187 -6.47 3.59 1.54
N ILE A 188 -6.05 4.34 2.55
CA ILE A 188 -6.94 5.01 3.50
C ILE A 188 -7.95 5.96 2.82
N ASP A 189 -7.57 6.58 1.70
CA ASP A 189 -8.41 7.53 0.97
C ASP A 189 -9.68 6.88 0.38
N PHE A 190 -9.73 5.55 0.25
CA PHE A 190 -10.89 4.80 -0.24
C PHE A 190 -11.80 4.28 0.86
N ALA A 191 -11.43 4.44 2.14
CA ALA A 191 -12.21 3.93 3.25
C ALA A 191 -13.47 4.76 3.49
N THR A 192 -14.59 4.05 3.67
CA THR A 192 -15.91 4.63 3.97
C THR A 192 -16.50 4.14 5.29
N LYS A 193 -15.88 3.12 5.90
CA LYS A 193 -16.31 2.55 7.17
C LYS A 193 -16.19 3.59 8.29
N PRO A 194 -17.25 3.81 9.09
CA PRO A 194 -17.20 4.71 10.24
C PRO A 194 -16.06 4.35 11.20
N GLY A 195 -15.38 5.37 11.72
CA GLY A 195 -14.23 5.20 12.63
C GLY A 195 -12.89 4.97 11.93
N VAL A 196 -12.87 4.62 10.62
CA VAL A 196 -11.63 4.51 9.86
C VAL A 196 -11.17 5.90 9.44
N ARG A 197 -10.04 6.33 9.98
CA ARG A 197 -9.39 7.61 9.69
C ARG A 197 -7.89 7.49 9.91
N THR A 198 -7.12 8.47 9.44
CA THR A 198 -5.67 8.46 9.55
C THR A 198 -5.19 8.37 11.00
N ALA A 199 -4.11 7.63 11.21
CA ALA A 199 -3.41 7.50 12.49
C ALA A 199 -2.45 8.67 12.78
N VAL A 200 -2.32 9.65 11.88
CA VAL A 200 -1.41 10.81 12.06
C VAL A 200 -1.56 11.49 13.43
N PRO A 201 -2.76 11.70 14.01
CA PRO A 201 -2.87 12.33 15.33
C PRO A 201 -2.16 11.57 16.46
N LEU A 202 -1.89 10.26 16.30
CA LEU A 202 -1.20 9.47 17.35
C LEU A 202 0.27 9.89 17.54
N ILE A 203 0.91 10.49 16.52
CA ILE A 203 2.31 10.91 16.61
C ILE A 203 2.55 11.99 17.68
N GLU A 204 1.53 12.74 18.08
CA GLU A 204 1.64 13.76 19.14
C GLU A 204 1.93 13.14 20.51
N THR A 205 1.45 11.93 20.75
CA THR A 205 1.57 11.25 22.05
C THR A 205 2.42 9.98 21.98
N HIS A 206 2.69 9.47 20.80
CA HIS A 206 3.46 8.24 20.56
C HIS A 206 4.53 8.48 19.49
N PRO A 207 5.73 8.96 19.88
CA PRO A 207 6.80 9.33 18.95
C PRO A 207 7.35 8.14 18.15
N ASN A 208 7.10 6.90 18.59
CA ASN A 208 7.45 5.66 17.91
C ASN A 208 6.49 5.29 16.75
N VAL A 209 5.41 6.07 16.53
CA VAL A 209 4.47 5.85 15.42
C VAL A 209 4.94 6.54 14.14
N VAL A 210 4.96 5.80 13.05
CA VAL A 210 5.25 6.29 11.69
C VAL A 210 4.09 5.94 10.77
N VAL A 211 3.42 6.95 10.22
CA VAL A 211 2.32 6.76 9.26
C VAL A 211 2.85 6.90 7.85
N MET A 212 2.75 5.82 7.05
CA MET A 212 3.20 5.81 5.65
C MET A 212 2.02 5.96 4.69
N ARG A 213 2.18 6.79 3.67
CA ARG A 213 1.21 7.01 2.60
C ARG A 213 1.87 7.09 1.23
N THR A 214 1.06 6.99 0.18
CA THR A 214 1.56 6.97 -1.19
C THR A 214 0.70 7.82 -2.13
N PHE A 215 1.33 8.40 -3.15
CA PHE A 215 0.62 9.02 -4.27
C PHE A 215 0.28 8.02 -5.38
N SER A 216 0.69 6.75 -5.24
CA SER A 216 0.50 5.72 -6.26
C SER A 216 -0.96 5.28 -6.44
N LYS A 217 -1.85 5.54 -5.45
CA LYS A 217 -3.23 5.03 -5.43
C LYS A 217 -4.23 6.17 -5.67
N ALA A 218 -4.77 6.80 -4.64
CA ALA A 218 -5.77 7.86 -4.76
C ALA A 218 -5.39 9.03 -5.70
N HIS A 219 -4.10 9.30 -5.84
CA HIS A 219 -3.58 10.38 -6.68
C HIS A 219 -3.23 9.95 -8.12
N ALA A 220 -3.44 8.66 -8.50
CA ALA A 220 -3.14 8.11 -9.83
C ALA A 220 -1.67 8.30 -10.29
N LEU A 221 -0.70 8.38 -9.37
CA LEU A 221 0.71 8.67 -9.66
C LEU A 221 1.64 7.44 -9.50
N ALA A 222 1.11 6.24 -9.74
CA ALA A 222 1.88 5.00 -9.56
C ALA A 222 3.20 4.97 -10.37
N GLY A 223 3.19 5.51 -11.59
CA GLY A 223 4.34 5.49 -12.51
C GLY A 223 5.47 6.43 -12.13
N VAL A 224 5.20 7.55 -11.43
CA VAL A 224 6.24 8.55 -11.11
C VAL A 224 7.00 8.26 -9.82
N ARG A 225 6.53 7.32 -9.00
CA ARG A 225 7.19 6.78 -7.81
C ARG A 225 7.40 7.81 -6.69
N VAL A 226 6.35 8.26 -6.06
CA VAL A 226 6.41 9.16 -4.90
C VAL A 226 5.48 8.69 -3.78
N GLY A 227 5.97 8.76 -2.54
CA GLY A 227 5.25 8.47 -1.31
C GLY A 227 5.88 9.26 -0.16
N TYR A 228 5.25 9.22 1.00
CA TYR A 228 5.70 9.96 2.17
C TYR A 228 5.42 9.20 3.46
N ALA A 229 6.12 9.58 4.52
CA ALA A 229 5.80 9.20 5.88
C ALA A 229 5.74 10.43 6.79
N ILE A 230 4.95 10.30 7.84
CA ILE A 230 4.74 11.31 8.88
C ILE A 230 5.02 10.64 10.23
N GLY A 231 5.77 11.29 11.10
CA GLY A 231 6.13 10.79 12.41
C GLY A 231 6.79 11.86 13.28
N ASP A 232 7.37 11.47 14.38
CA ASP A 232 8.22 12.35 15.18
C ASP A 232 9.42 12.85 14.37
N ALA A 233 9.87 14.09 14.63
CA ALA A 233 10.93 14.73 13.85
C ALA A 233 12.28 14.00 13.92
N GLU A 234 12.63 13.41 15.07
CA GLU A 234 13.86 12.64 15.24
C GLU A 234 13.78 11.32 14.45
N VAL A 235 12.65 10.61 14.55
CA VAL A 235 12.39 9.36 13.80
C VAL A 235 12.39 9.61 12.31
N ILE A 236 11.71 10.65 11.85
CA ILE A 236 11.67 11.05 10.42
C ILE A 236 13.06 11.46 9.94
N GLY A 237 13.84 12.17 10.76
CA GLY A 237 15.23 12.52 10.46
C GLY A 237 16.13 11.28 10.25
N ALA A 238 15.97 10.26 11.11
CA ALA A 238 16.68 8.99 10.96
C ALA A 238 16.29 8.26 9.66
N ILE A 239 14.99 8.17 9.34
CA ILE A 239 14.49 7.57 8.11
C ILE A 239 15.00 8.34 6.88
N GLN A 240 14.93 9.68 6.89
CA GLN A 240 15.39 10.54 5.80
C GLN A 240 16.88 10.33 5.49
N SER A 241 17.70 10.09 6.51
CA SER A 241 19.15 9.85 6.35
C SER A 241 19.48 8.56 5.59
N LEU A 242 18.53 7.62 5.50
CA LEU A 242 18.67 6.33 4.81
C LEU A 242 18.01 6.33 3.43
N LEU A 243 17.26 7.38 3.09
CA LEU A 243 16.72 7.53 1.75
C LEU A 243 17.80 7.96 0.76
N VAL A 244 17.64 7.51 -0.50
CA VAL A 244 18.61 7.83 -1.55
C VAL A 244 18.59 9.34 -1.83
N PRO A 245 19.74 10.04 -1.74
CA PRO A 245 19.82 11.46 -2.12
C PRO A 245 19.31 11.70 -3.54
N PHE A 246 18.51 12.76 -3.74
CA PHE A 246 17.86 13.07 -5.02
C PHE A 246 16.98 11.93 -5.56
N GLY A 247 16.57 10.98 -4.72
CA GLY A 247 15.85 9.77 -5.14
C GLY A 247 14.49 10.06 -5.77
N VAL A 248 13.76 11.07 -5.26
CA VAL A 248 12.47 11.48 -5.82
C VAL A 248 12.73 12.48 -6.97
N ASN A 249 12.36 12.08 -8.18
CA ASN A 249 12.60 12.89 -9.38
C ASN A 249 11.71 14.15 -9.43
N SER A 250 12.14 15.16 -10.18
CA SER A 250 11.45 16.46 -10.28
C SER A 250 10.02 16.34 -10.83
N LEU A 251 9.78 15.42 -11.76
CA LEU A 251 8.44 15.17 -12.31
C LEU A 251 7.48 14.65 -11.24
N ALA A 252 7.99 13.77 -10.35
CA ALA A 252 7.22 13.24 -9.24
C ALA A 252 6.88 14.33 -8.20
N LEU A 253 7.83 15.22 -7.90
CA LEU A 253 7.61 16.35 -6.99
C LEU A 253 6.56 17.31 -7.57
N ALA A 254 6.71 17.70 -8.84
CA ALA A 254 5.75 18.57 -9.51
C ALA A 254 4.35 17.95 -9.58
N ALA A 255 4.26 16.66 -9.91
CA ALA A 255 3.00 15.90 -9.96
C ALA A 255 2.32 15.83 -8.59
N ALA A 256 3.09 15.52 -7.54
CA ALA A 256 2.57 15.40 -6.18
C ALA A 256 2.04 16.74 -5.66
N LEU A 257 2.80 17.84 -5.85
CA LEU A 257 2.38 19.19 -5.49
C LEU A 257 1.11 19.61 -6.23
N ALA A 258 1.05 19.39 -7.54
CA ALA A 258 -0.13 19.70 -8.35
C ALA A 258 -1.35 18.88 -7.92
N SER A 259 -1.15 17.60 -7.58
CA SER A 259 -2.23 16.73 -7.09
C SER A 259 -2.73 17.12 -5.71
N LEU A 260 -1.86 17.61 -4.82
CA LEU A 260 -2.28 18.16 -3.52
C LEU A 260 -3.07 19.46 -3.69
N ALA A 261 -2.68 20.31 -4.67
CA ALA A 261 -3.39 21.54 -4.99
C ALA A 261 -4.76 21.27 -5.64
N ASP A 262 -4.90 20.19 -6.42
CA ASP A 262 -6.17 19.73 -7.01
C ASP A 262 -6.84 18.64 -6.13
N ALA A 263 -7.02 18.95 -4.86
CA ALA A 263 -7.62 18.01 -3.90
C ALA A 263 -9.02 17.52 -4.32
N GLU A 264 -9.83 18.40 -4.91
CA GLU A 264 -11.17 18.05 -5.41
C GLU A 264 -11.12 17.05 -6.58
N GLY A 265 -10.14 17.19 -7.50
CA GLY A 265 -9.94 16.25 -8.59
C GLY A 265 -9.61 14.84 -8.08
N ALA A 266 -8.68 14.76 -7.12
CA ALA A 266 -8.33 13.51 -6.47
C ALA A 266 -9.54 12.90 -5.71
N GLN A 267 -10.29 13.72 -4.97
CA GLN A 267 -11.48 13.25 -4.25
C GLN A 267 -12.57 12.72 -5.18
N ARG A 268 -12.83 13.39 -6.32
CA ARG A 268 -13.79 12.89 -7.33
C ARG A 268 -13.37 11.52 -7.87
N ALA A 269 -12.09 11.36 -8.23
CA ALA A 269 -11.58 10.08 -8.71
C ALA A 269 -11.69 8.96 -7.67
N VAL A 270 -11.45 9.27 -6.39
CA VAL A 270 -11.67 8.34 -5.28
C VAL A 270 -13.13 7.98 -5.12
N ALA A 271 -14.04 8.96 -5.18
CA ALA A 271 -15.48 8.75 -5.06
C ALA A 271 -16.03 7.85 -6.17
N ASP A 272 -15.54 7.98 -7.41
CA ASP A 272 -15.91 7.11 -8.53
C ASP A 272 -15.51 5.65 -8.26
N ILE A 273 -14.30 5.43 -7.73
CA ILE A 273 -13.82 4.08 -7.36
C ILE A 273 -14.64 3.51 -6.21
N VAL A 274 -14.94 4.31 -5.20
CA VAL A 274 -15.79 3.88 -4.07
C VAL A 274 -17.17 3.49 -4.56
N ALA A 275 -17.80 4.31 -5.41
CA ALA A 275 -19.12 4.00 -5.98
C ALA A 275 -19.11 2.70 -6.79
N GLU A 276 -18.08 2.47 -7.61
CA GLU A 276 -17.92 1.22 -8.35
C GLU A 276 -17.64 0.01 -7.44
N ARG A 277 -16.85 0.17 -6.39
CA ARG A 277 -16.65 -0.88 -5.37
C ARG A 277 -17.98 -1.26 -4.70
N GLU A 278 -18.76 -0.27 -4.27
CA GLU A 278 -20.05 -0.47 -3.60
C GLU A 278 -21.12 -1.04 -4.53
N ARG A 279 -20.95 -0.90 -5.85
CA ARG A 279 -21.78 -1.53 -6.86
C ARG A 279 -21.36 -2.98 -7.13
N ILE A 280 -20.07 -3.21 -7.38
CA ILE A 280 -19.59 -4.52 -7.89
C ILE A 280 -19.46 -5.59 -6.79
N VAL A 281 -19.01 -5.21 -5.60
CA VAL A 281 -18.76 -6.19 -4.52
C VAL A 281 -20.05 -6.88 -4.06
N PRO A 282 -21.17 -6.19 -3.78
CA PRO A 282 -22.43 -6.86 -3.48
C PRO A 282 -22.90 -7.78 -4.60
N ALA A 283 -22.83 -7.31 -5.87
CA ALA A 283 -23.24 -8.13 -7.01
C ALA A 283 -22.42 -9.44 -7.16
N LEU A 284 -21.12 -9.40 -6.85
CA LEU A 284 -20.28 -10.61 -6.82
C LEU A 284 -20.61 -11.52 -5.64
N ARG A 285 -20.92 -10.95 -4.47
CA ARG A 285 -21.39 -11.73 -3.32
C ARG A 285 -22.73 -12.44 -3.60
N ASP A 286 -23.63 -11.78 -4.33
CA ASP A 286 -24.91 -12.38 -4.77
C ASP A 286 -24.70 -13.58 -5.72
N LEU A 287 -23.57 -13.64 -6.45
CA LEU A 287 -23.14 -14.82 -7.22
C LEU A 287 -22.54 -15.93 -6.35
N GLY A 288 -22.35 -15.72 -5.04
CA GLY A 288 -21.79 -16.68 -4.09
C GLY A 288 -20.29 -16.53 -3.81
N TYR A 289 -19.63 -15.50 -4.33
CA TYR A 289 -18.21 -15.26 -4.01
C TYR A 289 -18.03 -14.80 -2.56
N ASP A 290 -17.06 -15.41 -1.88
CA ASP A 290 -16.62 -14.95 -0.56
C ASP A 290 -15.64 -13.77 -0.71
N ILE A 291 -16.09 -12.58 -0.32
CA ILE A 291 -15.32 -11.34 -0.41
C ILE A 291 -15.34 -10.66 0.96
N PRO A 292 -14.17 -10.47 1.62
CA PRO A 292 -14.08 -9.70 2.87
C PRO A 292 -14.62 -8.27 2.73
N ASP A 293 -14.91 -7.61 3.85
CA ASP A 293 -15.29 -6.20 3.85
C ASP A 293 -14.10 -5.33 3.41
N THR A 294 -14.13 -4.90 2.15
CA THR A 294 -13.01 -4.12 1.59
C THR A 294 -13.24 -2.62 1.71
N GLN A 295 -12.21 -1.94 2.21
CA GLN A 295 -12.13 -0.47 2.33
C GLN A 295 -11.08 0.13 1.38
N SER A 296 -10.72 -0.63 0.33
CA SER A 296 -9.65 -0.31 -0.62
C SER A 296 -10.19 -0.08 -2.04
N ASN A 297 -9.32 0.20 -2.99
CA ASN A 297 -9.63 0.21 -4.43
C ASN A 297 -9.47 -1.17 -5.08
N PHE A 298 -9.66 -2.23 -4.35
CA PHE A 298 -9.64 -3.62 -4.79
C PHE A 298 -10.49 -4.48 -3.86
N TYR A 299 -10.74 -5.71 -4.27
CA TYR A 299 -11.36 -6.76 -3.46
C TYR A 299 -10.69 -8.11 -3.72
N LEU A 300 -10.77 -9.02 -2.75
CA LEU A 300 -10.24 -10.38 -2.83
C LEU A 300 -11.40 -11.37 -2.89
N LEU A 301 -11.49 -12.13 -3.98
CA LEU A 301 -12.36 -13.30 -4.06
C LEU A 301 -11.60 -14.47 -3.44
N ARG A 302 -12.10 -14.99 -2.31
CA ARG A 302 -11.48 -16.13 -1.60
C ARG A 302 -12.02 -17.46 -2.13
N GLY A 303 -11.31 -18.55 -1.84
CA GLY A 303 -11.73 -19.92 -2.13
C GLY A 303 -11.21 -20.49 -3.45
N SER A 304 -11.93 -21.44 -4.01
CA SER A 304 -11.54 -22.23 -5.19
C SER A 304 -11.71 -21.48 -6.51
N VAL A 305 -11.14 -20.28 -6.61
CA VAL A 305 -11.34 -19.35 -7.74
C VAL A 305 -10.14 -19.22 -8.69
N TYR A 306 -9.14 -20.10 -8.61
CA TYR A 306 -7.94 -20.00 -9.45
C TYR A 306 -8.21 -20.08 -10.95
N GLY A 307 -9.18 -20.90 -11.40
CA GLY A 307 -9.57 -20.98 -12.80
C GLY A 307 -10.07 -19.66 -13.38
N LEU A 308 -10.56 -18.75 -12.53
CA LEU A 308 -11.00 -17.41 -12.94
C LEU A 308 -9.86 -16.57 -13.56
N VAL A 309 -8.61 -16.83 -13.16
CA VAL A 309 -7.44 -16.14 -13.75
C VAL A 309 -7.30 -16.43 -15.22
N ASP A 310 -7.47 -17.70 -15.63
CA ASP A 310 -7.38 -18.11 -17.02
C ASP A 310 -8.59 -17.62 -17.84
N GLU A 311 -9.79 -17.62 -17.24
CA GLU A 311 -10.98 -17.07 -17.91
C GLU A 311 -10.85 -15.55 -18.13
N CYS A 312 -10.36 -14.81 -17.15
CA CYS A 312 -10.04 -13.38 -17.32
C CYS A 312 -9.01 -13.17 -18.43
N ALA A 313 -7.95 -13.97 -18.46
CA ALA A 313 -6.90 -13.84 -19.47
C ALA A 313 -7.43 -14.08 -20.91
N ARG A 314 -8.43 -14.97 -21.12
CA ARG A 314 -9.04 -15.23 -22.42
C ARG A 314 -9.77 -14.02 -23.01
N VAL A 315 -10.29 -13.14 -22.13
CA VAL A 315 -10.95 -11.89 -22.56
C VAL A 315 -10.03 -10.67 -22.44
N GLY A 316 -8.74 -10.88 -22.24
CA GLY A 316 -7.76 -9.80 -22.14
C GLY A 316 -7.74 -9.05 -20.80
N LEU A 317 -8.31 -9.62 -19.72
CA LEU A 317 -8.21 -9.08 -18.38
C LEU A 317 -7.07 -9.73 -17.62
N ILE A 318 -6.29 -8.93 -16.85
CA ILE A 318 -5.24 -9.43 -15.98
C ILE A 318 -5.62 -9.12 -14.52
N VAL A 319 -5.85 -10.17 -13.74
CA VAL A 319 -6.11 -10.14 -12.29
C VAL A 319 -4.90 -10.65 -11.50
N ARG A 320 -4.90 -10.54 -10.19
CA ARG A 320 -3.78 -10.97 -9.34
C ARG A 320 -4.12 -12.23 -8.55
N PRO A 321 -3.56 -13.40 -8.90
CA PRO A 321 -3.72 -14.60 -8.09
C PRO A 321 -2.88 -14.52 -6.80
N PHE A 322 -3.46 -15.01 -5.71
CA PHE A 322 -2.84 -15.31 -4.42
C PHE A 322 -3.18 -16.74 -4.03
N ARG A 323 -2.46 -17.29 -3.06
CA ARG A 323 -2.80 -18.61 -2.53
C ARG A 323 -4.22 -18.66 -1.93
N GLU A 324 -4.66 -17.54 -1.40
CA GLU A 324 -5.94 -17.37 -0.70
C GLU A 324 -7.10 -17.02 -1.65
N GLY A 325 -6.82 -16.78 -2.94
CA GLY A 325 -7.85 -16.39 -3.90
C GLY A 325 -7.34 -15.49 -5.02
N VAL A 326 -8.22 -14.67 -5.57
CA VAL A 326 -7.90 -13.74 -6.67
C VAL A 326 -8.24 -12.31 -6.25
N ARG A 327 -7.23 -11.42 -6.25
CA ARG A 327 -7.46 -9.99 -6.01
C ARG A 327 -7.71 -9.28 -7.33
N VAL A 328 -8.74 -8.45 -7.33
CA VAL A 328 -9.16 -7.65 -8.47
C VAL A 328 -9.17 -6.18 -8.08
N SER A 329 -8.49 -5.34 -8.84
CA SER A 329 -8.56 -3.88 -8.66
C SER A 329 -9.91 -3.37 -9.17
N VAL A 330 -10.51 -2.43 -8.46
CA VAL A 330 -11.70 -1.73 -8.95
C VAL A 330 -11.28 -0.86 -10.13
N GLY A 331 -11.76 -1.22 -11.32
CA GLY A 331 -11.48 -0.55 -12.59
C GLY A 331 -12.54 0.50 -12.95
N SER A 332 -12.57 0.91 -14.24
CA SER A 332 -13.68 1.66 -14.77
C SER A 332 -14.95 0.79 -14.78
N ARG A 333 -16.10 1.44 -14.99
CA ARG A 333 -17.37 0.71 -15.08
C ARG A 333 -17.33 -0.40 -16.13
N GLU A 334 -16.80 -0.11 -17.32
CA GLU A 334 -16.68 -1.08 -18.42
C GLU A 334 -15.75 -2.24 -18.04
N GLN A 335 -14.65 -1.96 -17.34
CA GLN A 335 -13.71 -3.00 -16.89
C GLN A 335 -14.35 -3.87 -15.81
N ASN A 336 -15.09 -3.27 -14.88
CA ASN A 336 -15.80 -3.99 -13.84
C ASN A 336 -16.96 -4.83 -14.40
N ASP A 337 -17.70 -4.31 -15.39
CA ASP A 337 -18.80 -5.04 -16.04
C ASP A 337 -18.25 -6.23 -16.87
N LEU A 338 -17.13 -6.06 -17.55
CA LEU A 338 -16.45 -7.16 -18.23
C LEU A 338 -15.99 -8.24 -17.24
N PHE A 339 -15.36 -7.84 -16.12
CA PHE A 339 -14.97 -8.78 -15.06
C PHE A 339 -16.19 -9.49 -14.47
N TYR A 340 -17.27 -8.76 -14.18
CA TYR A 340 -18.51 -9.35 -13.66
C TYR A 340 -19.08 -10.41 -14.59
N SER A 341 -19.10 -10.16 -15.90
CA SER A 341 -19.58 -11.12 -16.89
C SER A 341 -18.78 -12.42 -16.87
N VAL A 342 -17.45 -12.33 -16.76
CA VAL A 342 -16.56 -13.50 -16.64
C VAL A 342 -16.81 -14.24 -15.32
N ALA A 343 -16.91 -13.50 -14.22
CA ALA A 343 -17.13 -14.06 -12.89
C ALA A 343 -18.51 -14.76 -12.79
N ALA A 344 -19.54 -14.19 -13.39
CA ALA A 344 -20.88 -14.78 -13.40
C ALA A 344 -20.92 -16.10 -14.19
N GLU A 345 -20.24 -16.16 -15.34
CA GLU A 345 -20.15 -17.41 -16.13
C GLU A 345 -19.31 -18.46 -15.39
N PHE A 346 -18.23 -18.03 -14.73
CA PHE A 346 -17.39 -18.93 -13.94
C PHE A 346 -18.17 -19.53 -12.75
N ALA A 347 -18.91 -18.73 -11.99
CA ALA A 347 -19.72 -19.18 -10.86
C ALA A 347 -20.83 -20.17 -11.29
N ARG A 348 -21.38 -20.01 -12.52
CA ARG A 348 -22.39 -20.90 -13.04
C ARG A 348 -21.86 -22.30 -13.39
N THR A 349 -20.58 -22.40 -13.73
CA THR A 349 -19.93 -23.62 -14.25
C THR A 349 -18.99 -24.31 -13.28
N HIS A 350 -18.63 -23.65 -12.18
CA HIS A 350 -17.67 -24.12 -11.19
C HIS A 350 -18.22 -24.01 -9.77
N ASP A 351 -17.76 -24.89 -8.88
CA ASP A 351 -17.96 -24.72 -7.44
C ASP A 351 -16.98 -23.66 -6.92
N ILE A 352 -17.50 -22.52 -6.50
CA ILE A 352 -16.74 -21.38 -5.96
C ILE A 352 -16.77 -21.32 -4.43
N SER A 353 -17.33 -22.34 -3.76
CA SER A 353 -17.36 -22.40 -2.30
C SER A 353 -15.96 -22.37 -1.70
N ALA A 354 -15.80 -21.66 -0.58
CA ALA A 354 -14.54 -21.48 0.12
C ALA A 354 -14.06 -22.72 0.86
#